data_c249c9e555fdf8663037c31a5b816b92
#
_entry.id   c249c9e555fdf8663037c31a5b816b92
#
_cell.length_a   1.000
_cell.length_b   1.000
_cell.length_c   1.000
_cell.angle_alpha   90.00
_cell.angle_beta   90.00
_cell.angle_gamma   90.00
#
_symmetry.space_group_name_H-M   'P 1'
#
loop_
_entity.id
_entity.type
_entity.pdbx_description
1 polymer ?
#
loop_
_entity_poly.entity_id
_entity_poly.type
_entity_poly.pdbx_seq_one_letter_code
_entity_poly.pdbx_strand_id
1 'polypeptide(L)'
;MPNSKTNSIVISQIKNMKIDILKNNSEKAKDHITKKILTVNPENNVGYIKEILTSKAKQFETIGYVYVVNNAQKLVGVISLKEILQESNETLAEKLMIKNVLYIQEDTHQEKAVDLALKHGFWSIPVVDKEHHLLGVITHQTILSIFHHEVREDVLRSGGIHHKIKEIESLQTPASRLVKARLPSLFIGLLGGLIAAAIISNFESFLNEYIILASFIPVIVYLSDAIGTQSQTLVIRMIALEPNFSLRHYMLREIKIGSLLGFIFAMSLFMAVSFGWGHFDLGIVIGSSIFLSMIFQTFFSTYVSIIFDKFGIDPATATGPIATIISDITTVVVYFGIAIALLHSLETISL
;
A
#
# COMPACT_ATOMS: atom_id res chain seq x y z
N MET A 1 -13.53 37.24 22.72
CA MET A 1 -12.16 36.94 22.24
C MET A 1 -11.76 35.58 22.84
N PRO A 2 -11.56 34.52 22.08
CA PRO A 2 -11.14 33.25 22.64
C PRO A 2 -9.67 33.33 23.08
N ASN A 3 -9.42 32.79 24.24
CA ASN A 3 -8.22 32.89 25.07
C ASN A 3 -6.95 32.42 24.30
N SER A 4 -6.01 33.31 24.03
CA SER A 4 -4.74 33.02 23.34
C SER A 4 -3.88 31.94 24.05
N LYS A 5 -4.07 31.75 25.37
CA LYS A 5 -3.40 30.71 26.17
C LYS A 5 -3.88 29.28 25.85
N THR A 6 -5.16 29.11 25.52
CA THR A 6 -5.70 27.74 25.18
C THR A 6 -5.15 27.29 23.83
N ASN A 7 -5.06 28.17 22.85
CA ASN A 7 -4.48 27.87 21.54
C ASN A 7 -2.97 27.55 21.63
N SER A 8 -2.22 28.24 22.47
CA SER A 8 -0.78 27.98 22.64
C SER A 8 -0.50 26.62 23.31
N ILE A 9 -1.36 26.18 24.23
CA ILE A 9 -1.26 24.87 24.88
C ILE A 9 -1.60 23.76 23.90
N VAL A 10 -2.67 23.90 23.12
CA VAL A 10 -3.05 22.92 22.09
C VAL A 10 -1.97 22.83 21.01
N ILE A 11 -1.42 23.94 20.55
CA ILE A 11 -0.34 23.96 19.55
C ILE A 11 0.95 23.35 20.12
N SER A 12 1.28 23.61 21.39
CA SER A 12 2.46 22.99 22.04
C SER A 12 2.29 21.50 22.26
N GLN A 13 1.08 21.04 22.62
CA GLN A 13 0.76 19.62 22.74
C GLN A 13 0.83 18.90 21.39
N ILE A 14 0.27 19.50 20.33
CA ILE A 14 0.37 18.96 18.96
C ILE A 14 1.82 18.91 18.50
N LYS A 15 2.63 19.91 18.84
CA LYS A 15 4.05 19.95 18.46
C LYS A 15 4.88 18.90 19.21
N ASN A 16 4.61 18.73 20.51
CA ASN A 16 5.28 17.73 21.34
C ASN A 16 4.86 16.30 20.97
N MET A 17 3.56 16.05 20.69
CA MET A 17 3.04 14.79 20.22
C MET A 17 3.61 14.41 18.84
N LYS A 18 3.74 15.39 17.93
CA LYS A 18 4.41 15.21 16.63
C LYS A 18 5.88 14.78 16.79
N ILE A 19 6.57 15.28 17.82
CA ILE A 19 7.96 14.96 18.13
C ILE A 19 8.10 13.55 18.74
N ASP A 20 7.16 13.10 19.56
CA ASP A 20 7.24 11.77 20.23
C ASP A 20 6.90 10.63 19.27
N ILE A 21 5.86 10.75 18.44
CA ILE A 21 5.54 9.76 17.40
C ILE A 21 6.68 9.65 16.39
N LEU A 22 7.32 10.76 16.10
CA LEU A 22 8.43 10.83 15.18
C LEU A 22 9.78 10.35 15.76
N LYS A 23 9.90 10.07 17.05
CA LYS A 23 11.11 9.52 17.68
C LYS A 23 11.15 7.98 17.70
N ASN A 24 9.99 7.34 17.61
CA ASN A 24 9.93 5.89 17.67
C ASN A 24 10.09 5.29 16.27
N ASN A 25 11.17 4.53 16.08
CA ASN A 25 11.51 3.83 14.84
C ASN A 25 10.87 2.43 14.77
N SER A 26 10.02 2.10 15.75
CA SER A 26 9.36 0.81 15.84
C SER A 26 8.00 0.87 15.17
N GLU A 27 7.73 -0.11 14.33
CA GLU A 27 6.49 -0.27 13.58
C GLU A 27 5.48 -1.17 14.32
N LYS A 28 5.74 -1.46 15.62
CA LYS A 28 4.90 -2.31 16.45
C LYS A 28 3.86 -1.52 17.24
N ALA A 29 2.68 -2.08 17.36
CA ALA A 29 1.55 -1.48 18.08
C ALA A 29 1.89 -1.03 19.50
N LYS A 30 2.68 -1.81 20.25
CA LYS A 30 3.10 -1.49 21.62
C LYS A 30 3.85 -0.19 21.78
N ASP A 31 4.51 0.29 20.72
CA ASP A 31 5.33 1.50 20.77
C ASP A 31 4.50 2.78 20.55
N HIS A 32 3.22 2.62 20.26
CA HIS A 32 2.27 3.69 19.97
C HIS A 32 1.12 3.78 20.99
N ILE A 33 1.21 3.02 22.10
CA ILE A 33 0.15 3.01 23.11
C ILE A 33 0.28 4.15 24.11
N THR A 34 -0.86 4.58 24.62
CA THR A 34 -0.96 5.34 25.87
C THR A 34 -1.55 4.47 26.97
N LYS A 35 -1.01 4.61 28.20
CA LYS A 35 -1.55 4.01 29.42
C LYS A 35 -2.46 4.97 30.19
N LYS A 36 -2.60 6.21 29.73
CA LYS A 36 -3.45 7.25 30.35
C LYS A 36 -4.90 7.09 29.91
N ILE A 37 -5.50 5.98 30.31
CA ILE A 37 -6.89 5.59 29.99
C ILE A 37 -7.62 5.21 31.26
N LEU A 38 -8.96 5.28 31.23
CA LEU A 38 -9.77 4.80 32.33
C LEU A 38 -10.01 3.29 32.18
N THR A 39 -9.61 2.54 33.20
CA THR A 39 -9.94 1.12 33.34
C THR A 39 -10.82 0.93 34.57
N VAL A 40 -11.79 0.03 34.51
CA VAL A 40 -12.72 -0.29 35.58
C VAL A 40 -12.92 -1.80 35.67
N ASN A 41 -13.40 -2.29 36.84
CA ASN A 41 -13.78 -3.68 37.00
C ASN A 41 -15.25 -3.90 36.60
N PRO A 42 -15.67 -5.12 36.20
CA PRO A 42 -17.04 -5.46 35.86
C PRO A 42 -18.09 -5.09 36.95
N GLU A 43 -17.66 -5.11 38.21
CA GLU A 43 -18.49 -4.83 39.39
C GLU A 43 -18.68 -3.32 39.65
N ASN A 44 -17.92 -2.46 39.01
CA ASN A 44 -18.07 -1.02 39.18
C ASN A 44 -19.38 -0.55 38.55
N ASN A 45 -20.08 0.36 39.21
CA ASN A 45 -21.30 0.94 38.70
C ASN A 45 -21.03 2.21 37.85
N VAL A 46 -21.99 2.59 37.04
CA VAL A 46 -21.90 3.75 36.14
C VAL A 46 -21.68 5.05 36.91
N GLY A 47 -22.28 5.19 38.11
CA GLY A 47 -22.08 6.37 38.98
C GLY A 47 -20.61 6.57 39.34
N TYR A 48 -19.91 5.50 39.78
CA TYR A 48 -18.49 5.53 40.04
C TYR A 48 -17.66 5.91 38.81
N ILE A 49 -18.05 5.36 37.64
CA ILE A 49 -17.36 5.69 36.37
C ILE A 49 -17.53 7.17 36.01
N LYS A 50 -18.75 7.72 36.15
CA LYS A 50 -19.05 9.14 35.91
C LYS A 50 -18.28 10.05 36.85
N GLU A 51 -18.17 9.68 38.13
CA GLU A 51 -17.40 10.42 39.13
C GLU A 51 -15.91 10.52 38.73
N ILE A 52 -15.29 9.40 38.36
CA ILE A 52 -13.88 9.39 37.91
C ILE A 52 -13.70 10.21 36.65
N LEU A 53 -14.59 10.02 35.67
CA LEU A 53 -14.52 10.78 34.40
C LEU A 53 -14.62 12.28 34.66
N THR A 54 -15.46 12.72 35.60
CA THR A 54 -15.67 14.13 35.89
C THR A 54 -14.51 14.71 36.69
N SER A 55 -14.04 13.99 37.72
CA SER A 55 -13.01 14.48 38.65
C SER A 55 -11.58 14.38 38.08
N LYS A 56 -11.31 13.36 37.24
CA LYS A 56 -9.96 13.02 36.76
C LYS A 56 -9.80 13.08 35.25
N ALA A 57 -10.76 13.70 34.50
CA ALA A 57 -10.72 13.77 33.04
C ALA A 57 -9.38 14.23 32.45
N LYS A 58 -8.72 15.21 33.10
CA LYS A 58 -7.43 15.76 32.65
C LYS A 58 -6.25 14.77 32.75
N GLN A 59 -6.41 13.66 33.48
CA GLN A 59 -5.37 12.63 33.63
C GLN A 59 -5.39 11.63 32.47
N PHE A 60 -6.51 11.54 31.75
CA PHE A 60 -6.69 10.63 30.63
C PHE A 60 -6.38 11.33 29.32
N GLU A 61 -5.75 10.61 28.41
CA GLU A 61 -5.45 11.09 27.06
C GLU A 61 -6.66 10.95 26.14
N THR A 62 -7.50 9.94 26.42
CA THR A 62 -8.78 9.72 25.75
C THR A 62 -9.82 9.27 26.75
N ILE A 63 -11.07 9.72 26.56
CA ILE A 63 -12.23 9.35 27.37
C ILE A 63 -13.37 8.75 26.55
N GLY A 64 -13.16 8.57 25.23
CA GLY A 64 -14.20 8.06 24.32
C GLY A 64 -14.70 6.66 24.67
N TYR A 65 -13.80 5.85 25.26
CA TYR A 65 -14.10 4.51 25.75
C TYR A 65 -13.52 4.29 27.15
N VAL A 66 -14.25 3.50 27.95
CA VAL A 66 -13.80 2.96 29.25
C VAL A 66 -13.56 1.46 29.07
N TYR A 67 -12.38 1.00 29.47
CA TYR A 67 -11.98 -0.39 29.29
C TYR A 67 -12.25 -1.18 30.56
N VAL A 68 -12.97 -2.30 30.41
CA VAL A 68 -13.31 -3.16 31.53
C VAL A 68 -12.27 -4.28 31.61
N VAL A 69 -11.58 -4.36 32.74
CA VAL A 69 -10.57 -5.39 33.02
C VAL A 69 -10.97 -6.19 34.23
N ASN A 70 -10.66 -7.48 34.24
CA ASN A 70 -10.88 -8.33 35.40
C ASN A 70 -9.76 -8.17 36.47
N ASN A 71 -9.84 -8.87 37.57
CA ASN A 71 -8.84 -8.84 38.66
C ASN A 71 -7.43 -9.26 38.19
N ALA A 72 -7.32 -10.03 37.11
CA ALA A 72 -6.07 -10.41 36.47
C ALA A 72 -5.59 -9.39 35.38
N GLN A 73 -6.17 -8.17 35.36
CA GLN A 73 -5.88 -7.13 34.36
C GLN A 73 -6.13 -7.55 32.92
N LYS A 74 -6.91 -8.60 32.65
CA LYS A 74 -7.29 -9.01 31.28
C LYS A 74 -8.46 -8.18 30.79
N LEU A 75 -8.39 -7.78 29.52
CA LEU A 75 -9.46 -7.05 28.85
C LEU A 75 -10.69 -7.94 28.68
N VAL A 76 -11.82 -7.57 29.30
CA VAL A 76 -13.07 -8.33 29.26
C VAL A 76 -14.23 -7.57 28.61
N GLY A 77 -14.10 -6.26 28.43
CA GLY A 77 -15.13 -5.45 27.82
C GLY A 77 -14.69 -4.02 27.53
N VAL A 78 -15.54 -3.31 26.80
CA VAL A 78 -15.41 -1.88 26.53
C VAL A 78 -16.77 -1.22 26.63
N ILE A 79 -16.83 -0.01 27.17
CA ILE A 79 -18.04 0.81 27.28
C ILE A 79 -17.79 2.15 26.60
N SER A 80 -18.67 2.59 25.73
CA SER A 80 -18.56 3.92 25.12
C SER A 80 -19.00 5.01 26.12
N LEU A 81 -18.36 6.17 26.04
CA LEU A 81 -18.76 7.32 26.84
C LEU A 81 -20.25 7.68 26.62
N LYS A 82 -20.75 7.49 25.41
CA LYS A 82 -22.17 7.74 25.06
C LYS A 82 -23.11 6.86 25.91
N GLU A 83 -22.82 5.58 26.03
CA GLU A 83 -23.62 4.64 26.83
C GLU A 83 -23.55 4.99 28.32
N ILE A 84 -22.34 5.30 28.83
CA ILE A 84 -22.17 5.73 30.22
C ILE A 84 -23.03 6.95 30.55
N LEU A 85 -23.11 7.94 29.66
CA LEU A 85 -23.89 9.14 29.89
C LEU A 85 -25.40 8.91 29.89
N GLN A 86 -25.90 7.91 29.17
CA GLN A 86 -27.32 7.60 29.04
C GLN A 86 -27.86 6.66 30.11
N GLU A 87 -26.97 5.88 30.74
CA GLU A 87 -27.37 4.85 31.69
C GLU A 87 -27.53 5.37 33.14
N SER A 88 -28.31 4.60 33.92
CA SER A 88 -28.50 4.83 35.36
C SER A 88 -27.20 4.63 36.14
N ASN A 89 -26.98 5.43 37.17
CA ASN A 89 -25.80 5.35 38.02
C ASN A 89 -25.63 4.01 38.70
N GLU A 90 -26.71 3.24 38.89
CA GLU A 90 -26.73 1.94 39.58
C GLU A 90 -26.37 0.77 38.65
N THR A 91 -26.38 0.98 37.34
CA THR A 91 -26.06 -0.06 36.36
C THR A 91 -24.60 -0.50 36.50
N LEU A 92 -24.35 -1.80 36.55
CA LEU A 92 -22.99 -2.34 36.61
C LEU A 92 -22.32 -2.33 35.25
N ALA A 93 -21.00 -2.11 35.23
CA ALA A 93 -20.18 -2.12 34.01
C ALA A 93 -20.34 -3.45 33.23
N GLU A 94 -20.46 -4.58 33.92
CA GLU A 94 -20.67 -5.90 33.31
C GLU A 94 -21.93 -5.98 32.43
N LYS A 95 -23.01 -5.29 32.83
CA LYS A 95 -24.26 -5.27 32.07
C LYS A 95 -24.20 -4.36 30.84
N LEU A 96 -23.39 -3.33 30.90
CA LEU A 96 -23.29 -2.30 29.86
C LEU A 96 -22.17 -2.59 28.86
N MET A 97 -21.14 -3.31 29.26
CA MET A 97 -19.96 -3.53 28.43
C MET A 97 -20.23 -4.42 27.23
N ILE A 98 -19.62 -4.07 26.11
CA ILE A 98 -19.51 -4.93 24.93
C ILE A 98 -18.39 -5.94 25.23
N LYS A 99 -18.75 -7.25 25.32
CA LYS A 99 -17.82 -8.33 25.68
C LYS A 99 -16.90 -8.75 24.54
N ASN A 100 -17.35 -8.59 23.30
CA ASN A 100 -16.59 -8.98 22.11
C ASN A 100 -15.74 -7.80 21.60
N VAL A 101 -14.70 -7.48 22.37
CA VAL A 101 -13.82 -6.34 22.06
C VAL A 101 -12.85 -6.70 20.95
N LEU A 102 -12.79 -5.88 19.90
CA LEU A 102 -11.73 -5.95 18.91
C LEU A 102 -10.46 -5.31 19.49
N TYR A 103 -9.37 -6.04 19.42
CA TYR A 103 -8.06 -5.64 19.96
C TYR A 103 -6.96 -6.05 18.99
N ILE A 104 -5.76 -5.55 19.22
CA ILE A 104 -4.54 -5.99 18.54
C ILE A 104 -3.50 -6.47 19.57
N GLN A 105 -2.63 -7.38 19.13
CA GLN A 105 -1.51 -7.83 19.95
C GLN A 105 -0.35 -6.83 19.91
N GLU A 106 0.45 -6.82 20.97
CA GLU A 106 1.57 -5.89 21.13
C GLU A 106 2.59 -5.90 19.97
N ASP A 107 2.84 -7.07 19.39
CA ASP A 107 3.79 -7.26 18.28
C ASP A 107 3.17 -7.03 16.88
N THR A 108 1.90 -6.68 16.79
CA THR A 108 1.21 -6.39 15.53
C THR A 108 1.79 -5.13 14.90
N HIS A 109 1.97 -5.15 13.57
CA HIS A 109 2.40 -3.98 12.81
C HIS A 109 1.39 -2.83 12.95
N GLN A 110 1.88 -1.59 13.07
CA GLN A 110 1.06 -0.39 13.28
C GLN A 110 0.00 -0.16 12.19
N GLU A 111 0.30 -0.51 10.94
CA GLU A 111 -0.61 -0.41 9.81
C GLU A 111 -1.91 -1.20 10.04
N LYS A 112 -1.82 -2.43 10.58
CA LYS A 112 -3.01 -3.23 10.91
C LYS A 112 -3.89 -2.58 11.98
N ALA A 113 -3.30 -1.81 12.89
CA ALA A 113 -4.06 -1.02 13.85
C ALA A 113 -4.86 0.09 13.15
N VAL A 114 -4.23 0.76 12.19
CA VAL A 114 -4.88 1.79 11.38
C VAL A 114 -6.02 1.21 10.57
N ASP A 115 -5.79 0.11 9.85
CA ASP A 115 -6.81 -0.56 9.05
C ASP A 115 -8.03 -0.98 9.88
N LEU A 116 -7.77 -1.58 11.06
CA LEU A 116 -8.84 -2.00 11.97
C LEU A 116 -9.66 -0.79 12.44
N ALA A 117 -8.98 0.32 12.79
CA ALA A 117 -9.63 1.54 13.24
C ALA A 117 -10.50 2.17 12.14
N LEU A 118 -9.97 2.27 10.93
CA LEU A 118 -10.66 2.87 9.79
C LEU A 118 -11.85 2.01 9.35
N LYS A 119 -11.66 0.70 9.27
CA LYS A 119 -12.71 -0.25 8.85
C LYS A 119 -13.92 -0.24 9.78
N HIS A 120 -13.70 -0.08 11.09
CA HIS A 120 -14.75 -0.14 12.11
C HIS A 120 -15.13 1.22 12.69
N GLY A 121 -14.47 2.31 12.29
CA GLY A 121 -14.74 3.66 12.81
C GLY A 121 -14.37 3.82 14.28
N PHE A 122 -13.35 3.13 14.77
CA PHE A 122 -12.96 3.18 16.18
C PHE A 122 -12.17 4.43 16.52
N TRP A 123 -12.46 5.01 17.67
CA TRP A 123 -11.77 6.16 18.22
C TRP A 123 -10.47 5.78 18.96
N SER A 124 -10.37 4.55 19.40
CA SER A 124 -9.15 3.99 19.95
C SER A 124 -9.19 2.48 19.91
N ILE A 125 -8.03 1.85 19.83
CA ILE A 125 -7.88 0.39 19.76
C ILE A 125 -7.08 -0.09 20.96
N PRO A 126 -7.60 -1.05 21.76
CA PRO A 126 -6.86 -1.66 22.83
C PRO A 126 -5.76 -2.58 22.30
N VAL A 127 -4.61 -2.51 22.94
CA VAL A 127 -3.45 -3.37 22.69
C VAL A 127 -3.26 -4.29 23.89
N VAL A 128 -3.15 -5.58 23.62
CA VAL A 128 -2.99 -6.62 24.65
C VAL A 128 -1.71 -7.42 24.43
N ASP A 129 -1.22 -8.03 25.50
CA ASP A 129 -0.16 -9.04 25.42
C ASP A 129 -0.71 -10.43 25.01
N LYS A 130 0.16 -11.44 24.99
CA LYS A 130 -0.21 -12.82 24.64
C LYS A 130 -1.15 -13.47 25.65
N GLU A 131 -1.14 -13.04 26.88
CA GLU A 131 -1.99 -13.50 27.99
C GLU A 131 -3.31 -12.71 28.07
N HIS A 132 -3.53 -11.74 27.15
CA HIS A 132 -4.73 -10.89 27.07
C HIS A 132 -4.82 -9.77 28.12
N HIS A 133 -3.69 -9.39 28.73
CA HIS A 133 -3.66 -8.22 29.62
C HIS A 133 -3.66 -6.94 28.80
N LEU A 134 -4.40 -5.94 29.24
CA LEU A 134 -4.47 -4.64 28.59
C LEU A 134 -3.19 -3.86 28.86
N LEU A 135 -2.39 -3.65 27.80
CA LEU A 135 -1.16 -2.87 27.88
C LEU A 135 -1.39 -1.36 27.77
N GLY A 136 -2.41 -0.98 27.03
CA GLY A 136 -2.79 0.40 26.74
C GLY A 136 -3.67 0.49 25.49
N VAL A 137 -3.82 1.69 24.95
CA VAL A 137 -4.59 1.91 23.72
C VAL A 137 -3.85 2.80 22.74
N ILE A 138 -4.09 2.58 21.46
CA ILE A 138 -3.70 3.51 20.41
C ILE A 138 -4.86 4.50 20.21
N THR A 139 -4.61 5.79 20.44
CA THR A 139 -5.64 6.83 20.36
C THR A 139 -5.94 7.22 18.92
N HIS A 140 -7.09 7.87 18.70
CA HIS A 140 -7.47 8.38 17.38
C HIS A 140 -6.41 9.32 16.76
N GLN A 141 -5.82 10.18 17.58
CA GLN A 141 -4.76 11.08 17.10
C GLN A 141 -3.53 10.32 16.66
N THR A 142 -3.15 9.27 17.39
CA THR A 142 -2.03 8.37 17.03
C THR A 142 -2.36 7.60 15.76
N ILE A 143 -3.58 7.05 15.63
CA ILE A 143 -4.06 6.36 14.44
C ILE A 143 -3.95 7.25 13.20
N LEU A 144 -4.44 8.49 13.26
CA LEU A 144 -4.33 9.45 12.16
C LEU A 144 -2.87 9.78 11.82
N SER A 145 -2.02 9.90 12.84
CA SER A 145 -0.60 10.20 12.60
C SER A 145 0.13 9.04 11.94
N ILE A 146 -0.14 7.79 12.37
CA ILE A 146 0.40 6.58 11.72
C ILE A 146 -0.12 6.52 10.28
N PHE A 147 -1.42 6.68 10.06
CA PHE A 147 -2.02 6.67 8.72
C PHE A 147 -1.34 7.66 7.77
N HIS A 148 -1.15 8.90 8.21
CA HIS A 148 -0.44 9.89 7.41
C HIS A 148 1.01 9.51 7.12
N HIS A 149 1.67 8.85 8.08
CA HIS A 149 3.04 8.40 7.89
C HIS A 149 3.12 7.27 6.86
N GLU A 150 2.27 6.23 7.00
CA GLU A 150 2.23 5.10 6.08
C GLU A 150 1.92 5.55 4.64
N VAL A 151 0.86 6.33 4.42
CA VAL A 151 0.50 6.84 3.08
C VAL A 151 1.66 7.58 2.42
N ARG A 152 2.42 8.37 3.20
CA ARG A 152 3.58 9.11 2.67
C ARG A 152 4.75 8.19 2.37
N GLU A 153 4.96 7.18 3.19
CA GLU A 153 5.99 6.17 2.98
C GLU A 153 5.71 5.36 1.71
N ASP A 154 4.47 4.92 1.52
CA ASP A 154 4.03 4.19 0.32
C ASP A 154 4.27 5.00 -0.96
N VAL A 155 3.94 6.29 -0.96
CA VAL A 155 4.21 7.19 -2.10
C VAL A 155 5.71 7.28 -2.41
N LEU A 156 6.56 7.36 -1.40
CA LEU A 156 8.02 7.40 -1.61
C LEU A 156 8.57 6.06 -2.08
N ARG A 157 8.10 4.96 -1.49
CA ARG A 157 8.51 3.59 -1.86
C ARG A 157 8.10 3.26 -3.29
N SER A 158 6.88 3.62 -3.70
CA SER A 158 6.42 3.42 -5.08
C SER A 158 7.27 4.19 -6.10
N GLY A 159 7.84 5.34 -5.71
CA GLY A 159 8.84 6.08 -6.49
C GLY A 159 10.26 5.53 -6.38
N GLY A 160 10.51 4.42 -5.67
CA GLY A 160 11.83 3.84 -5.46
C GLY A 160 12.72 4.66 -4.52
N ILE A 161 12.14 5.51 -3.67
CA ILE A 161 12.88 6.34 -2.73
C ILE A 161 12.91 5.65 -1.37
N HIS A 162 14.05 5.04 -1.04
CA HIS A 162 14.27 4.32 0.21
C HIS A 162 15.01 5.21 1.22
N HIS A 163 14.26 5.98 2.00
CA HIS A 163 14.86 6.79 3.08
C HIS A 163 13.85 7.12 4.16
N LYS A 164 14.34 7.47 5.36
CA LYS A 164 13.46 7.94 6.44
C LYS A 164 12.79 9.25 6.01
N ILE A 165 11.47 9.25 5.96
CA ILE A 165 10.62 10.36 5.48
C ILE A 165 11.06 11.72 6.05
N LYS A 166 11.40 11.79 7.34
CA LYS A 166 11.86 13.01 8.03
C LYS A 166 13.07 13.68 7.40
N GLU A 167 13.92 12.88 6.75
CA GLU A 167 15.19 13.37 6.23
C GLU A 167 15.08 13.99 4.83
N ILE A 168 13.95 13.74 4.13
CA ILE A 168 13.75 14.18 2.73
C ILE A 168 12.61 15.16 2.51
N GLU A 169 11.74 15.39 3.50
CA GLU A 169 10.55 16.23 3.33
C GLU A 169 10.75 17.73 3.55
N SER A 170 11.93 18.16 3.93
CA SER A 170 12.21 19.60 4.11
C SER A 170 12.73 20.21 2.81
N LEU A 171 12.22 21.37 2.44
CA LEU A 171 12.82 22.20 1.37
C LEU A 171 14.30 22.54 1.64
N GLN A 172 14.73 22.47 2.90
CA GLN A 172 16.11 22.70 3.32
C GLN A 172 16.96 21.43 3.29
N THR A 173 16.41 20.29 2.86
CA THR A 173 17.17 19.04 2.78
C THR A 173 18.31 19.18 1.78
N PRO A 174 19.58 18.91 2.18
CA PRO A 174 20.72 19.02 1.27
C PRO A 174 20.57 18.07 0.09
N ALA A 175 20.94 18.53 -1.11
CA ALA A 175 20.88 17.75 -2.34
C ALA A 175 21.63 16.39 -2.22
N SER A 176 22.74 16.35 -1.48
CA SER A 176 23.48 15.11 -1.24
C SER A 176 22.68 14.01 -0.54
N ARG A 177 21.75 14.36 0.37
CA ARG A 177 20.84 13.40 1.00
C ARG A 177 19.80 12.89 0.01
N LEU A 178 19.23 13.79 -0.79
CA LEU A 178 18.25 13.42 -1.82
C LEU A 178 18.87 12.50 -2.88
N VAL A 179 20.13 12.75 -3.27
CA VAL A 179 20.87 11.87 -4.17
C VAL A 179 21.06 10.49 -3.54
N LYS A 180 21.52 10.41 -2.30
CA LYS A 180 21.70 9.13 -1.59
C LYS A 180 20.40 8.33 -1.45
N ALA A 181 19.25 9.00 -1.31
CA ALA A 181 17.95 8.35 -1.20
C ALA A 181 17.47 7.75 -2.53
N ARG A 182 17.86 8.32 -3.66
CA ARG A 182 17.41 7.92 -5.01
C ARG A 182 18.40 7.02 -5.73
N LEU A 183 19.69 7.16 -5.44
CA LEU A 183 20.76 6.49 -6.16
C LEU A 183 20.65 4.96 -6.18
N PRO A 184 20.32 4.26 -5.08
CA PRO A 184 20.24 2.80 -5.09
C PRO A 184 19.23 2.26 -6.11
N SER A 185 18.02 2.83 -6.14
CA SER A 185 16.97 2.41 -7.06
C SER A 185 17.32 2.71 -8.52
N LEU A 186 17.93 3.88 -8.77
CA LEU A 186 18.38 4.24 -10.12
C LEU A 186 19.54 3.34 -10.60
N PHE A 187 20.42 2.91 -9.68
CA PHE A 187 21.49 1.96 -10.01
C PHE A 187 20.95 0.58 -10.38
N ILE A 188 19.92 0.10 -9.65
CA ILE A 188 19.20 -1.13 -9.99
C ILE A 188 18.55 -0.97 -11.37
N GLY A 189 17.90 0.18 -11.63
CA GLY A 189 17.34 0.51 -12.95
C GLY A 189 18.35 0.49 -14.07
N LEU A 190 19.53 1.08 -13.85
CA LEU A 190 20.63 1.05 -14.82
C LEU A 190 21.08 -0.37 -15.15
N LEU A 191 21.24 -1.23 -14.14
CA LEU A 191 21.61 -2.64 -14.36
C LEU A 191 20.56 -3.37 -15.17
N GLY A 192 19.27 -3.16 -14.86
CA GLY A 192 18.17 -3.72 -15.63
C GLY A 192 18.14 -3.25 -17.08
N GLY A 193 18.33 -1.95 -17.30
CA GLY A 193 18.45 -1.37 -18.64
C GLY A 193 19.61 -1.94 -19.45
N LEU A 194 20.77 -2.17 -18.81
CA LEU A 194 21.91 -2.83 -19.48
C LEU A 194 21.61 -4.29 -19.86
N ILE A 195 20.87 -5.02 -19.02
CA ILE A 195 20.42 -6.38 -19.35
C ILE A 195 19.46 -6.35 -20.53
N ALA A 196 18.48 -5.44 -20.54
CA ALA A 196 17.56 -5.26 -21.65
C ALA A 196 18.30 -4.90 -22.97
N ALA A 197 19.28 -4.00 -22.89
CA ALA A 197 20.11 -3.63 -24.03
C ALA A 197 20.92 -4.84 -24.56
N ALA A 198 21.49 -5.66 -23.65
CA ALA A 198 22.20 -6.87 -24.03
C ALA A 198 21.29 -7.91 -24.71
N ILE A 199 20.03 -8.02 -24.25
CA ILE A 199 19.03 -8.87 -24.90
C ILE A 199 18.73 -8.35 -26.32
N ILE A 200 18.45 -7.05 -26.45
CA ILE A 200 18.15 -6.43 -27.76
C ILE A 200 19.32 -6.60 -28.74
N SER A 201 20.56 -6.49 -28.28
CA SER A 201 21.75 -6.65 -29.15
C SER A 201 21.86 -8.05 -29.76
N ASN A 202 21.30 -9.10 -29.14
CA ASN A 202 21.26 -10.42 -29.77
C ASN A 202 20.33 -10.50 -30.99
N PHE A 203 19.46 -9.50 -31.17
CA PHE A 203 18.54 -9.39 -32.30
C PHE A 203 19.01 -8.35 -33.34
N GLU A 204 20.27 -7.92 -33.30
CA GLU A 204 20.81 -6.87 -34.17
C GLU A 204 20.64 -7.21 -35.67
N SER A 205 20.97 -8.44 -36.08
CA SER A 205 20.82 -8.88 -37.48
C SER A 205 19.37 -8.83 -37.91
N PHE A 206 18.45 -9.26 -37.07
CA PHE A 206 17.02 -9.22 -37.32
C PHE A 206 16.48 -7.78 -37.41
N LEU A 207 16.95 -6.89 -36.53
CA LEU A 207 16.58 -5.47 -36.54
C LEU A 207 17.14 -4.73 -37.75
N ASN A 208 18.31 -5.11 -38.25
CA ASN A 208 18.87 -4.54 -39.48
C ASN A 208 18.02 -4.89 -40.72
N GLU A 209 17.42 -6.07 -40.75
CA GLU A 209 16.49 -6.49 -41.79
C GLU A 209 15.13 -5.78 -41.68
N TYR A 210 14.64 -5.62 -40.43
CA TYR A 210 13.34 -5.01 -40.16
C TYR A 210 13.46 -3.79 -39.23
N ILE A 211 14.17 -2.74 -39.71
CA ILE A 211 14.50 -1.55 -38.90
C ILE A 211 13.29 -0.84 -38.30
N ILE A 212 12.12 -0.95 -38.93
CA ILE A 212 10.86 -0.38 -38.44
C ILE A 212 10.52 -0.98 -37.06
N LEU A 213 10.79 -2.26 -36.85
CA LEU A 213 10.53 -2.91 -35.54
C LEU A 213 11.29 -2.24 -34.39
N ALA A 214 12.53 -1.79 -34.66
CA ALA A 214 13.32 -1.06 -33.65
C ALA A 214 12.62 0.25 -33.22
N SER A 215 11.97 0.93 -34.14
CA SER A 215 11.27 2.20 -33.89
C SER A 215 10.05 2.04 -32.95
N PHE A 216 9.47 0.84 -32.90
CA PHE A 216 8.28 0.56 -32.07
C PHE A 216 8.61 -0.03 -30.71
N ILE A 217 9.86 -0.43 -30.42
CA ILE A 217 10.28 -0.92 -29.09
C ILE A 217 9.85 0.05 -27.98
N PRO A 218 10.14 1.37 -28.06
CA PRO A 218 9.75 2.31 -27.02
C PRO A 218 8.23 2.36 -26.78
N VAL A 219 7.43 2.28 -27.83
CA VAL A 219 5.95 2.33 -27.74
C VAL A 219 5.42 1.09 -27.03
N ILE A 220 5.93 -0.10 -27.39
CA ILE A 220 5.47 -1.37 -26.82
C ILE A 220 5.89 -1.47 -25.37
N VAL A 221 7.14 -1.13 -25.04
CA VAL A 221 7.64 -1.15 -23.65
C VAL A 221 6.84 -0.17 -22.80
N TYR A 222 6.66 1.06 -23.26
CA TYR A 222 5.88 2.08 -22.53
C TYR A 222 4.45 1.64 -22.24
N LEU A 223 3.72 1.13 -23.24
CA LEU A 223 2.33 0.71 -23.06
C LEU A 223 2.21 -0.52 -22.16
N SER A 224 3.15 -1.46 -22.27
CA SER A 224 3.19 -2.65 -21.41
C SER A 224 3.51 -2.31 -19.96
N ASP A 225 4.48 -1.41 -19.72
CA ASP A 225 4.79 -0.95 -18.37
C ASP A 225 3.63 -0.15 -17.76
N ALA A 226 2.99 0.71 -18.53
CA ALA A 226 1.85 1.49 -18.09
C ALA A 226 0.68 0.60 -17.61
N ILE A 227 0.30 -0.43 -18.40
CA ILE A 227 -0.77 -1.35 -17.99
C ILE A 227 -0.36 -2.22 -16.79
N GLY A 228 0.90 -2.63 -16.73
CA GLY A 228 1.47 -3.36 -15.60
C GLY A 228 1.36 -2.58 -14.30
N THR A 229 1.78 -1.32 -14.33
CA THR A 229 1.70 -0.40 -13.17
C THR A 229 0.26 -0.15 -12.75
N GLN A 230 -0.70 -0.02 -13.68
CA GLN A 230 -2.12 0.10 -13.35
C GLN A 230 -2.66 -1.16 -12.67
N SER A 231 -2.33 -2.34 -13.17
CA SER A 231 -2.75 -3.61 -12.57
C SER A 231 -2.14 -3.82 -11.18
N GLN A 232 -0.87 -3.46 -10.99
CA GLN A 232 -0.21 -3.48 -9.68
C GLN A 232 -0.91 -2.57 -8.68
N THR A 233 -1.15 -1.33 -9.05
CA THR A 233 -1.82 -0.36 -8.18
C THR A 233 -3.20 -0.85 -7.74
N LEU A 234 -3.97 -1.44 -8.65
CA LEU A 234 -5.30 -1.95 -8.36
C LEU A 234 -5.27 -3.20 -7.47
N VAL A 235 -4.34 -4.12 -7.67
CA VAL A 235 -4.24 -5.33 -6.84
C VAL A 235 -3.74 -5.01 -5.44
N ILE A 236 -2.78 -4.10 -5.28
CA ILE A 236 -2.31 -3.66 -3.95
C ILE A 236 -3.46 -3.06 -3.16
N ARG A 237 -4.24 -2.18 -3.79
CA ARG A 237 -5.44 -1.63 -3.17
C ARG A 237 -6.46 -2.72 -2.81
N MET A 238 -6.64 -3.74 -3.66
CA MET A 238 -7.55 -4.86 -3.37
C MET A 238 -7.09 -5.69 -2.18
N ILE A 239 -5.79 -5.98 -2.09
CA ILE A 239 -5.19 -6.69 -0.95
C ILE A 239 -5.46 -5.94 0.36
N ALA A 240 -5.28 -4.62 0.37
CA ALA A 240 -5.52 -3.78 1.54
C ALA A 240 -7.01 -3.73 1.95
N LEU A 241 -7.93 -3.67 0.99
CA LEU A 241 -9.37 -3.52 1.28
C LEU A 241 -10.07 -4.85 1.59
N GLU A 242 -9.71 -5.92 0.89
CA GLU A 242 -10.34 -7.24 0.97
C GLU A 242 -9.30 -8.37 1.04
N PRO A 243 -8.64 -8.59 2.19
CA PRO A 243 -7.57 -9.58 2.31
C PRO A 243 -7.94 -11.03 1.92
N ASN A 244 -9.24 -11.34 1.92
CA ASN A 244 -9.77 -12.67 1.61
C ASN A 244 -10.41 -12.76 0.21
N PHE A 245 -10.06 -11.89 -0.73
CA PHE A 245 -10.62 -11.97 -2.08
C PHE A 245 -10.15 -13.23 -2.82
N SER A 246 -10.97 -13.69 -3.79
CA SER A 246 -10.64 -14.86 -4.61
C SER A 246 -9.56 -14.51 -5.64
N LEU A 247 -8.33 -14.96 -5.40
CA LEU A 247 -7.18 -14.77 -6.30
C LEU A 247 -7.48 -15.19 -7.74
N ARG A 248 -8.06 -16.38 -7.91
CA ARG A 248 -8.40 -16.92 -9.24
C ARG A 248 -9.36 -15.99 -9.98
N HIS A 249 -10.39 -15.51 -9.29
CA HIS A 249 -11.38 -14.63 -9.91
C HIS A 249 -10.76 -13.29 -10.30
N TYR A 250 -9.91 -12.75 -9.43
CA TYR A 250 -9.19 -11.51 -9.69
C TYR A 250 -8.25 -11.63 -10.90
N MET A 251 -7.43 -12.68 -10.95
CA MET A 251 -6.50 -12.93 -12.05
C MET A 251 -7.21 -13.09 -13.40
N LEU A 252 -8.35 -13.83 -13.43
CA LEU A 252 -9.16 -13.96 -14.65
C LEU A 252 -9.75 -12.61 -15.10
N ARG A 253 -10.11 -11.76 -14.16
CA ARG A 253 -10.58 -10.40 -14.45
C ARG A 253 -9.47 -9.56 -15.08
N GLU A 254 -8.27 -9.60 -14.52
CA GLU A 254 -7.11 -8.85 -15.04
C GLU A 254 -6.72 -9.33 -16.45
N ILE A 255 -6.69 -10.65 -16.71
CA ILE A 255 -6.44 -11.19 -18.05
C ILE A 255 -7.50 -10.68 -19.05
N LYS A 256 -8.76 -10.61 -18.64
CA LYS A 256 -9.86 -10.09 -19.47
C LYS A 256 -9.67 -8.59 -19.80
N ILE A 257 -9.25 -7.81 -18.80
CA ILE A 257 -8.95 -6.39 -18.97
C ILE A 257 -7.75 -6.21 -19.90
N GLY A 258 -6.66 -6.96 -19.67
CA GLY A 258 -5.47 -6.96 -20.51
C GLY A 258 -5.78 -7.35 -21.95
N SER A 259 -6.65 -8.35 -22.17
CA SER A 259 -7.09 -8.76 -23.50
C SER A 259 -7.88 -7.66 -24.21
N LEU A 260 -8.79 -6.98 -23.52
CA LEU A 260 -9.60 -5.93 -24.10
C LEU A 260 -8.77 -4.70 -24.46
N LEU A 261 -7.94 -4.22 -23.54
CA LEU A 261 -7.04 -3.09 -23.77
C LEU A 261 -5.99 -3.45 -24.82
N GLY A 262 -5.41 -4.66 -24.72
CA GLY A 262 -4.47 -5.17 -25.70
C GLY A 262 -5.05 -5.19 -27.12
N PHE A 263 -6.30 -5.60 -27.27
CA PHE A 263 -6.98 -5.58 -28.57
C PHE A 263 -7.14 -4.15 -29.13
N ILE A 264 -7.55 -3.20 -28.29
CA ILE A 264 -7.71 -1.80 -28.68
C ILE A 264 -6.38 -1.23 -29.17
N PHE A 265 -5.29 -1.41 -28.41
CA PHE A 265 -3.98 -0.89 -28.81
C PHE A 265 -3.35 -1.66 -29.96
N ALA A 266 -3.57 -2.98 -30.05
CA ALA A 266 -3.15 -3.77 -31.20
C ALA A 266 -3.77 -3.27 -32.49
N MET A 267 -5.07 -3.02 -32.52
CA MET A 267 -5.76 -2.50 -33.68
C MET A 267 -5.29 -1.09 -34.00
N SER A 268 -5.07 -0.24 -33.01
CA SER A 268 -4.56 1.12 -33.23
C SER A 268 -3.17 1.13 -33.84
N LEU A 269 -2.24 0.29 -33.32
CA LEU A 269 -0.89 0.18 -33.87
C LEU A 269 -0.87 -0.50 -35.24
N PHE A 270 -1.68 -1.54 -35.44
CA PHE A 270 -1.86 -2.17 -36.74
C PHE A 270 -2.28 -1.13 -37.79
N MET A 271 -3.30 -0.33 -37.51
CA MET A 271 -3.75 0.73 -38.45
C MET A 271 -2.65 1.77 -38.67
N ALA A 272 -2.00 2.24 -37.62
CA ALA A 272 -0.95 3.24 -37.75
C ALA A 272 0.19 2.75 -38.61
N VAL A 273 0.68 1.52 -38.42
CA VAL A 273 1.80 0.96 -39.18
C VAL A 273 1.39 0.64 -40.62
N SER A 274 0.22 0.02 -40.81
CA SER A 274 -0.25 -0.36 -42.15
C SER A 274 -0.54 0.85 -43.06
N PHE A 275 -1.18 1.87 -42.51
CA PHE A 275 -1.57 3.04 -43.30
C PHE A 275 -0.58 4.20 -43.20
N GLY A 276 0.12 4.37 -42.09
CA GLY A 276 1.09 5.45 -41.87
C GLY A 276 2.47 5.15 -42.47
N TRP A 277 2.94 3.92 -42.33
CA TRP A 277 4.23 3.46 -42.83
C TRP A 277 4.12 2.59 -44.10
N GLY A 278 2.92 2.15 -44.48
CA GLY A 278 2.70 1.34 -45.69
C GLY A 278 3.12 -0.15 -45.54
N HIS A 279 3.35 -0.65 -44.32
CA HIS A 279 3.82 -2.02 -44.09
C HIS A 279 2.75 -2.84 -43.38
N PHE A 280 1.91 -3.55 -44.14
CA PHE A 280 0.80 -4.35 -43.60
C PHE A 280 1.29 -5.51 -42.73
N ASP A 281 2.31 -6.25 -43.18
CA ASP A 281 2.87 -7.41 -42.46
C ASP A 281 3.48 -7.02 -41.13
N LEU A 282 4.25 -5.91 -41.11
CA LEU A 282 4.81 -5.38 -39.84
C LEU A 282 3.71 -4.82 -38.96
N GLY A 283 2.61 -4.31 -39.50
CA GLY A 283 1.43 -3.93 -38.70
C GLY A 283 0.82 -5.10 -37.96
N ILE A 284 0.71 -6.28 -38.58
CA ILE A 284 0.25 -7.51 -37.92
C ILE A 284 1.21 -7.90 -36.80
N VAL A 285 2.51 -7.91 -37.07
CA VAL A 285 3.54 -8.28 -36.11
C VAL A 285 3.52 -7.38 -34.88
N ILE A 286 3.53 -6.05 -35.09
CA ILE A 286 3.53 -5.05 -34.00
C ILE A 286 2.22 -5.10 -33.22
N GLY A 287 1.07 -5.20 -33.92
CA GLY A 287 -0.24 -5.33 -33.29
C GLY A 287 -0.37 -6.60 -32.46
N SER A 288 0.08 -7.75 -32.96
CA SER A 288 0.06 -9.00 -32.20
C SER A 288 1.00 -8.97 -31.01
N SER A 289 2.16 -8.35 -31.17
CA SER A 289 3.14 -8.21 -30.08
C SER A 289 2.60 -7.40 -28.91
N ILE A 290 1.99 -6.23 -29.16
CA ILE A 290 1.40 -5.42 -28.09
C ILE A 290 0.22 -6.13 -27.43
N PHE A 291 -0.61 -6.83 -28.22
CA PHE A 291 -1.73 -7.62 -27.70
C PHE A 291 -1.28 -8.64 -26.65
N LEU A 292 -0.31 -9.47 -27.00
CA LEU A 292 0.19 -10.50 -26.10
C LEU A 292 1.02 -9.94 -24.95
N SER A 293 1.82 -8.88 -25.22
CA SER A 293 2.57 -8.20 -24.13
C SER A 293 1.65 -7.61 -23.07
N MET A 294 0.53 -6.99 -23.45
CA MET A 294 -0.42 -6.42 -22.50
C MET A 294 -1.12 -7.49 -21.65
N ILE A 295 -1.52 -8.60 -22.25
CA ILE A 295 -2.10 -9.75 -21.49
C ILE A 295 -1.09 -10.30 -20.52
N PHE A 296 0.13 -10.53 -20.99
CA PHE A 296 1.20 -11.06 -20.14
C PHE A 296 1.51 -10.11 -18.99
N GLN A 297 1.62 -8.81 -19.29
CA GLN A 297 2.00 -7.81 -18.30
C GLN A 297 0.94 -7.61 -17.21
N THR A 298 -0.36 -7.59 -17.56
CA THR A 298 -1.43 -7.53 -16.55
C THR A 298 -1.40 -8.74 -15.63
N PHE A 299 -1.23 -9.93 -16.21
CA PHE A 299 -1.10 -11.16 -15.43
C PHE A 299 0.12 -11.13 -14.51
N PHE A 300 1.29 -10.85 -15.08
CA PHE A 300 2.56 -10.93 -14.37
C PHE A 300 2.67 -9.91 -13.24
N SER A 301 2.33 -8.65 -13.51
CA SER A 301 2.35 -7.56 -12.53
C SER A 301 1.43 -7.84 -11.34
N THR A 302 0.22 -8.33 -11.61
CA THR A 302 -0.73 -8.75 -10.58
C THR A 302 -0.19 -9.91 -9.74
N TYR A 303 0.38 -10.92 -10.41
CA TYR A 303 0.91 -12.13 -9.77
C TYR A 303 2.09 -11.82 -8.85
N VAL A 304 3.01 -10.98 -9.29
CA VAL A 304 4.18 -10.56 -8.48
C VAL A 304 3.73 -9.84 -7.21
N SER A 305 2.80 -8.90 -7.31
CA SER A 305 2.28 -8.17 -6.14
C SER A 305 1.63 -9.11 -5.11
N ILE A 306 0.85 -10.11 -5.58
CA ILE A 306 0.23 -11.11 -4.72
C ILE A 306 1.28 -12.01 -4.05
N ILE A 307 2.34 -12.37 -4.77
CA ILE A 307 3.44 -13.17 -4.20
C ILE A 307 4.15 -12.39 -3.09
N PHE A 308 4.43 -11.11 -3.29
CA PHE A 308 5.10 -10.27 -2.29
C PHE A 308 4.27 -10.21 -1.00
N ASP A 309 2.96 -9.98 -1.11
CA ASP A 309 2.04 -10.02 0.04
C ASP A 309 2.08 -11.35 0.78
N LYS A 310 2.04 -12.48 0.05
CA LYS A 310 2.12 -13.83 0.66
C LYS A 310 3.42 -14.10 1.41
N PHE A 311 4.53 -13.52 0.97
CA PHE A 311 5.81 -13.62 1.66
C PHE A 311 5.98 -12.59 2.77
N GLY A 312 4.96 -11.78 3.06
CA GLY A 312 5.02 -10.73 4.07
C GLY A 312 5.93 -9.56 3.67
N ILE A 313 6.23 -9.43 2.37
CA ILE A 313 6.93 -8.27 1.80
C ILE A 313 5.86 -7.27 1.40
N ASP A 314 6.06 -6.01 1.81
CA ASP A 314 5.14 -4.94 1.44
C ASP A 314 4.94 -4.89 -0.09
N PRO A 315 3.69 -5.11 -0.58
CA PRO A 315 3.40 -5.10 -2.01
C PRO A 315 3.72 -3.76 -2.69
N ALA A 316 3.74 -2.64 -1.96
CA ALA A 316 4.11 -1.33 -2.50
C ALA A 316 5.59 -1.31 -2.97
N THR A 317 6.46 -2.12 -2.37
CA THR A 317 7.84 -2.28 -2.83
C THR A 317 7.94 -2.97 -4.19
N ALA A 318 6.92 -3.75 -4.58
CA ALA A 318 6.85 -4.42 -5.86
C ALA A 318 6.59 -3.46 -7.04
N THR A 319 6.06 -2.24 -6.76
CA THR A 319 5.76 -1.24 -7.80
C THR A 319 6.97 -0.40 -8.20
N GLY A 320 8.09 -0.56 -7.50
CA GLY A 320 9.30 0.23 -7.72
C GLY A 320 10.13 -0.24 -8.93
N PRO A 321 11.37 0.26 -9.04
CA PRO A 321 12.26 0.01 -10.19
C PRO A 321 12.48 -1.46 -10.54
N ILE A 322 12.36 -2.38 -9.58
CA ILE A 322 12.50 -3.83 -9.82
C ILE A 322 11.38 -4.34 -10.72
N ALA A 323 10.14 -3.92 -10.46
CA ALA A 323 9.01 -4.32 -11.28
C ALA A 323 9.14 -3.79 -12.71
N THR A 324 9.52 -2.53 -12.86
CA THR A 324 9.75 -1.91 -14.17
C THR A 324 10.82 -2.66 -14.97
N ILE A 325 11.95 -3.02 -14.35
CA ILE A 325 13.00 -3.81 -15.00
C ILE A 325 12.48 -5.16 -15.50
N ILE A 326 11.76 -5.89 -14.65
CA ILE A 326 11.20 -7.19 -15.02
C ILE A 326 10.16 -7.01 -16.13
N SER A 327 9.34 -5.96 -16.06
CA SER A 327 8.39 -5.57 -17.08
C SER A 327 9.06 -5.33 -18.43
N ASP A 328 10.09 -4.49 -18.46
CA ASP A 328 10.82 -4.11 -19.66
C ASP A 328 11.49 -5.33 -20.33
N ILE A 329 12.23 -6.11 -19.54
CA ILE A 329 12.91 -7.32 -20.05
C ILE A 329 11.88 -8.30 -20.62
N THR A 330 10.81 -8.56 -19.90
CA THR A 330 9.77 -9.49 -20.34
C THR A 330 9.08 -9.02 -21.60
N THR A 331 8.73 -7.73 -21.66
CA THR A 331 8.11 -7.12 -22.83
C THR A 331 9.00 -7.23 -24.08
N VAL A 332 10.29 -6.95 -23.94
CA VAL A 332 11.26 -7.09 -25.04
C VAL A 332 11.36 -8.54 -25.52
N VAL A 333 11.43 -9.50 -24.61
CA VAL A 333 11.49 -10.93 -24.96
C VAL A 333 10.21 -11.38 -25.66
N VAL A 334 9.03 -11.00 -25.16
CA VAL A 334 7.74 -11.31 -25.79
C VAL A 334 7.66 -10.66 -27.17
N TYR A 335 8.06 -9.39 -27.31
CA TYR A 335 8.06 -8.66 -28.58
C TYR A 335 8.87 -9.38 -29.65
N PHE A 336 10.14 -9.66 -29.39
CA PHE A 336 11.01 -10.35 -30.37
C PHE A 336 10.58 -11.77 -30.63
N GLY A 337 10.14 -12.50 -29.58
CA GLY A 337 9.62 -13.86 -29.75
C GLY A 337 8.44 -13.93 -30.74
N ILE A 338 7.51 -12.99 -30.62
CA ILE A 338 6.36 -12.90 -31.54
C ILE A 338 6.79 -12.42 -32.92
N ALA A 339 7.65 -11.41 -32.99
CA ALA A 339 8.14 -10.86 -34.24
C ALA A 339 8.82 -11.94 -35.10
N ILE A 340 9.73 -12.70 -34.51
CA ILE A 340 10.43 -13.82 -35.20
C ILE A 340 9.44 -14.90 -35.62
N ALA A 341 8.55 -15.35 -34.72
CA ALA A 341 7.61 -16.40 -35.02
C ALA A 341 6.65 -16.07 -36.15
N LEU A 342 6.15 -14.82 -36.18
CA LEU A 342 5.21 -14.39 -37.21
C LEU A 342 5.89 -14.09 -38.54
N LEU A 343 7.04 -13.42 -38.55
CA LEU A 343 7.74 -13.11 -39.82
C LEU A 343 8.22 -14.39 -40.51
N HIS A 344 8.79 -15.34 -39.74
CA HIS A 344 9.17 -16.64 -40.32
C HIS A 344 7.98 -17.40 -40.90
N SER A 345 6.80 -17.32 -40.27
CA SER A 345 5.58 -17.93 -40.81
C SER A 345 5.05 -17.22 -42.05
N LEU A 346 5.16 -15.89 -42.12
CA LEU A 346 4.72 -15.13 -43.29
C LEU A 346 5.62 -15.34 -44.50
N GLU A 347 6.93 -15.46 -44.32
CA GLU A 347 7.88 -15.81 -45.37
C GLU A 347 7.63 -17.22 -45.96
N THR A 348 7.32 -18.19 -45.11
CA THR A 348 7.00 -19.55 -45.56
C THR A 348 5.68 -19.66 -46.30
N ILE A 349 4.74 -18.74 -46.16
CA ILE A 349 3.47 -18.72 -46.85
C ILE A 349 3.60 -17.95 -48.21
N SER A 350 4.59 -17.06 -48.32
CA SER A 350 4.84 -16.26 -49.56
C SER A 350 5.69 -16.99 -50.62
N LEU A 351 6.26 -18.14 -50.25
CA LEU A 351 6.97 -19.07 -51.14
C LEU A 351 6.04 -20.16 -51.65
#